data_1a49f59a74fedf85fc99fd75666089d9
#
_entry.id   1a49f59a74fedf85fc99fd75666089d9
#
_cell.length_a   1.000
_cell.length_b   1.000
_cell.length_c   1.000
_cell.angle_alpha   90.00
_cell.angle_beta   90.00
_cell.angle_gamma   90.00
#
_symmetry.space_group_name_H-M   'P 1'
#
loop_
_entity.id
_entity.type
_entity.pdbx_description
1 polymer ?
#
loop_
_entity_poly.entity_id
_entity_poly.type
_entity_poly.pdbx_seq_one_letter_code
_entity_poly.pdbx_strand_id
1 'polypeptide(L)'
;MADVTIHVSRNDLPAGLTFDGAVAVDTETLGLKVGRDRLCVCQVGDGKGNAWLVQFDGTDWSAPNLKKLLADPGITKIFHFGRFDIAILHHHLGVDVAPVFCTKIASKLARTYTD
;
A
#
# COMPACT_ATOMS: atom_id res chain seq x y z
N MET A 1 2.81 -19.22 -15.47
CA MET A 1 2.67 -17.99 -14.67
C MET A 1 1.25 -17.49 -14.79
N ALA A 2 0.62 -17.21 -13.67
CA ALA A 2 -0.75 -16.70 -13.69
C ALA A 2 -0.76 -15.24 -14.13
N ASP A 3 -1.76 -14.89 -14.94
CA ASP A 3 -1.97 -13.50 -15.33
C ASP A 3 -2.49 -12.69 -14.15
N VAL A 4 -2.13 -11.42 -14.11
CA VAL A 4 -2.63 -10.48 -13.10
C VAL A 4 -3.72 -9.63 -13.73
N THR A 5 -4.87 -9.58 -13.08
CA THR A 5 -5.94 -8.66 -13.46
C THR A 5 -5.75 -7.34 -12.74
N ILE A 6 -5.64 -6.27 -13.51
CA ILE A 6 -5.42 -4.92 -12.99
C ILE A 6 -6.75 -4.18 -12.96
N HIS A 7 -7.13 -3.69 -11.78
CA HIS A 7 -8.33 -2.88 -11.58
C HIS A 7 -7.91 -1.46 -11.23
N VAL A 8 -8.39 -0.48 -11.98
CA VAL A 8 -8.04 0.92 -11.77
C VAL A 8 -9.23 1.66 -11.19
N SER A 9 -9.01 2.42 -10.12
CA SER A 9 -10.04 3.27 -9.53
C SER A 9 -9.43 4.62 -9.15
N ARG A 10 -10.30 5.60 -8.89
CA ARG A 10 -9.86 6.97 -8.56
C ARG A 10 -10.18 7.28 -7.11
N ASN A 11 -9.16 7.75 -6.39
CA ASN A 11 -9.22 8.28 -5.02
C ASN A 11 -9.66 7.31 -3.92
N ASP A 12 -10.06 6.08 -4.25
CA ASP A 12 -10.42 5.04 -3.29
C ASP A 12 -10.47 3.68 -3.95
N LEU A 13 -10.47 2.62 -3.13
CA LEU A 13 -10.79 1.27 -3.58
C LEU A 13 -12.30 1.15 -3.84
N PRO A 14 -12.72 0.26 -4.77
CA PRO A 14 -14.15 -0.07 -4.91
C PRO A 14 -14.72 -0.59 -3.60
N ALA A 15 -15.99 -0.30 -3.35
CA ALA A 15 -16.69 -0.81 -2.18
C ALA A 15 -16.94 -2.32 -2.31
N GLY A 16 -17.03 -3.00 -1.18
CA GLY A 16 -17.39 -4.41 -1.13
C GLY A 16 -16.26 -5.39 -1.37
N LEU A 17 -15.01 -4.93 -1.52
CA LEU A 17 -13.86 -5.81 -1.62
C LEU A 17 -13.55 -6.44 -0.27
N THR A 18 -13.19 -7.73 -0.29
CA THR A 18 -12.73 -8.46 0.89
C THR A 18 -11.36 -9.06 0.61
N PHE A 19 -10.52 -9.10 1.64
CA PHE A 19 -9.17 -9.63 1.55
C PHE A 19 -8.93 -10.62 2.69
N ASP A 20 -8.09 -11.62 2.44
CA ASP A 20 -7.77 -12.65 3.43
C ASP A 20 -6.32 -12.55 3.85
N GLY A 21 -6.08 -12.43 5.15
CA GLY A 21 -4.77 -12.61 5.76
C GLY A 21 -3.75 -11.53 5.47
N ALA A 22 -3.43 -11.29 4.21
CA ALA A 22 -2.39 -10.33 3.84
C ALA A 22 -2.62 -9.74 2.46
N VAL A 23 -2.15 -8.51 2.27
CA VAL A 23 -2.10 -7.83 0.96
C VAL A 23 -0.73 -7.21 0.77
N ALA A 24 -0.29 -7.14 -0.49
CA ALA A 24 0.92 -6.40 -0.85
C ALA A 24 0.53 -4.96 -1.15
N VAL A 25 1.29 -4.00 -0.63
CA VAL A 25 1.00 -2.58 -0.82
C VAL A 25 2.24 -1.86 -1.33
N ASP A 26 2.05 -1.02 -2.34
CA ASP A 26 3.10 -0.19 -2.90
C ASP A 26 2.52 1.18 -3.24
N THR A 27 3.37 2.20 -3.24
CA THR A 27 2.94 3.57 -3.56
C THR A 27 3.82 4.19 -4.62
N GLU A 28 3.25 5.10 -5.39
CA GLU A 28 3.98 5.97 -6.31
C GLU A 28 3.67 7.43 -5.97
N THR A 29 4.70 8.26 -5.94
CA THR A 29 4.63 9.67 -5.57
C THR A 29 5.32 10.53 -6.61
N LEU A 30 5.11 11.84 -6.52
CA LEU A 30 5.81 12.79 -7.41
C LEU A 30 7.32 12.85 -7.13
N GLY A 31 7.73 12.46 -5.91
CA GLY A 31 9.13 12.45 -5.50
C GLY A 31 9.26 11.80 -4.14
N LEU A 32 10.40 11.98 -3.48
CA LEU A 32 10.75 11.23 -2.26
C LEU A 32 10.60 12.04 -0.96
N LYS A 33 10.06 13.25 -1.05
CA LYS A 33 9.95 14.11 0.14
C LYS A 33 8.51 14.20 0.61
N VAL A 34 8.22 13.54 1.75
CA VAL A 34 6.91 13.60 2.40
C VAL A 34 6.59 15.05 2.78
N GLY A 35 5.37 15.49 2.46
CA GLY A 35 4.94 16.85 2.71
C GLY A 35 5.13 17.80 1.53
N ARG A 36 6.06 17.47 0.59
CA ARG A 36 6.26 18.21 -0.65
C ARG A 36 5.70 17.45 -1.85
N ASP A 37 6.01 16.16 -1.92
CA ASP A 37 5.70 15.31 -3.09
C ASP A 37 4.49 14.47 -2.78
N ARG A 38 3.39 14.68 -3.52
CA ARG A 38 2.14 14.02 -3.19
C ARG A 38 2.10 12.57 -3.65
N LEU A 39 1.25 11.81 -2.98
CA LEU A 39 0.87 10.46 -3.36
C LEU A 39 0.09 10.50 -4.68
N CYS A 40 0.49 9.67 -5.64
CA CYS A 40 -0.19 9.57 -6.94
C CYS A 40 -0.94 8.26 -7.09
N VAL A 41 -0.36 7.15 -6.65
CA VAL A 41 -0.96 5.81 -6.78
C VAL A 41 -0.68 5.00 -5.52
N CYS A 42 -1.69 4.30 -5.05
CA CYS A 42 -1.53 3.22 -4.08
C CYS A 42 -1.96 1.91 -4.74
N GLN A 43 -1.05 0.95 -4.81
CA GLN A 43 -1.32 -0.36 -5.40
C GLN A 43 -1.54 -1.39 -4.29
N VAL A 44 -2.60 -2.18 -4.42
CA VAL A 44 -2.92 -3.25 -3.49
C VAL A 44 -3.04 -4.55 -4.27
N GLY A 45 -2.25 -5.56 -3.91
CA GLY A 45 -2.30 -6.89 -4.51
C GLY A 45 -2.82 -7.92 -3.52
N ASP A 46 -3.70 -8.81 -3.96
CA ASP A 46 -4.29 -9.84 -3.09
C ASP A 46 -3.51 -11.15 -3.06
N GLY A 47 -2.46 -11.28 -3.88
CA GLY A 47 -1.73 -12.53 -4.00
C GLY A 47 -2.47 -13.63 -4.74
N LYS A 48 -3.63 -13.34 -5.31
CA LYS A 48 -4.50 -14.29 -6.00
C LYS A 48 -4.76 -13.89 -7.46
N GLY A 49 -3.87 -13.08 -8.00
CA GLY A 49 -3.95 -12.63 -9.39
C GLY A 49 -4.70 -11.33 -9.60
N ASN A 50 -5.00 -10.58 -8.55
CA ASN A 50 -5.63 -9.27 -8.66
C ASN A 50 -4.75 -8.18 -8.09
N ALA A 51 -4.70 -7.04 -8.77
CA ALA A 51 -4.06 -5.83 -8.27
C ALA A 51 -5.01 -4.65 -8.51
N TRP A 52 -5.16 -3.81 -7.48
CA TRP A 52 -5.95 -2.59 -7.55
C TRP A 52 -5.02 -1.41 -7.53
N LEU A 53 -5.16 -0.53 -8.52
CA LEU A 53 -4.41 0.73 -8.59
C LEU A 53 -5.37 1.85 -8.22
N VAL A 54 -5.17 2.45 -7.06
CA VAL A 54 -5.93 3.63 -6.63
C VAL A 54 -5.14 4.85 -7.07
N GLN A 55 -5.67 5.56 -8.07
CA GLN A 55 -5.06 6.78 -8.59
C GLN A 55 -5.63 7.99 -7.87
N PHE A 56 -4.75 8.79 -7.25
CA PHE A 56 -5.14 10.01 -6.56
C PHE A 56 -4.89 11.21 -7.45
N ASP A 57 -5.91 12.05 -7.62
CA ASP A 57 -5.82 13.27 -8.41
C ASP A 57 -5.44 14.51 -7.58
N GLY A 58 -5.28 14.33 -6.26
CA GLY A 58 -4.91 15.41 -5.36
C GLY A 58 -6.08 16.23 -4.83
N THR A 59 -7.32 15.88 -5.19
CA THR A 59 -8.51 16.65 -4.77
C THR A 59 -9.30 15.99 -3.65
N ASP A 60 -9.18 14.67 -3.49
CA ASP A 60 -9.96 13.92 -2.50
C ASP A 60 -9.07 12.88 -1.83
N TRP A 61 -8.80 13.07 -0.54
CA TRP A 61 -7.98 12.18 0.28
C TRP A 61 -8.82 11.37 1.28
N SER A 62 -10.15 11.35 1.14
CA SER A 62 -11.01 10.64 2.08
C SER A 62 -10.80 9.12 2.05
N ALA A 63 -10.71 8.53 0.87
CA ALA A 63 -10.38 7.12 0.63
C ALA A 63 -10.88 6.17 1.73
N PRO A 64 -12.20 6.11 2.03
CA PRO A 64 -12.68 5.37 3.20
C PRO A 64 -12.44 3.86 3.09
N ASN A 65 -12.57 3.29 1.89
CA ASN A 65 -12.37 1.84 1.70
C ASN A 65 -10.89 1.46 1.81
N LEU A 66 -10.00 2.26 1.23
CA LEU A 66 -8.57 2.03 1.33
C LEU A 66 -8.08 2.18 2.77
N LYS A 67 -8.52 3.22 3.48
CA LYS A 67 -8.16 3.42 4.89
C LYS A 67 -8.61 2.25 5.77
N LYS A 68 -9.80 1.75 5.53
CA LYS A 68 -10.34 0.62 6.28
C LYS A 68 -9.45 -0.62 6.10
N LEU A 69 -9.01 -0.89 4.87
CA LEU A 69 -8.09 -1.98 4.61
C LEU A 69 -6.74 -1.75 5.30
N LEU A 70 -6.16 -0.57 5.16
CA LEU A 70 -4.83 -0.28 5.70
C LEU A 70 -4.79 -0.34 7.23
N ALA A 71 -5.88 -0.05 7.90
CA ALA A 71 -5.99 -0.10 9.36
C ALA A 71 -6.56 -1.41 9.89
N ASP A 72 -6.97 -2.34 9.03
CA ASP A 72 -7.62 -3.58 9.46
C ASP A 72 -6.63 -4.48 10.21
N PRO A 73 -6.87 -4.76 11.50
CA PRO A 73 -5.94 -5.58 12.29
C PRO A 73 -5.88 -7.04 11.86
N GLY A 74 -6.88 -7.52 11.12
CA GLY A 74 -6.92 -8.89 10.61
C GLY A 74 -6.17 -9.11 9.32
N ILE A 75 -5.62 -8.05 8.70
CA ILE A 75 -4.93 -8.13 7.42
C ILE A 75 -3.55 -7.51 7.53
N THR A 76 -2.52 -8.30 7.26
CA THR A 76 -1.14 -7.83 7.24
C THR A 76 -0.86 -7.10 5.93
N LYS A 77 -0.28 -5.91 6.00
CA LYS A 77 0.14 -5.13 4.84
C LYS A 77 1.61 -5.37 4.61
N ILE A 78 1.93 -5.97 3.47
CA ILE A 78 3.29 -6.34 3.10
C ILE A 78 3.84 -5.26 2.19
N PHE A 79 4.93 -4.63 2.63
CA PHE A 79 5.63 -3.60 1.87
C PHE A 79 7.03 -4.09 1.51
N HIS A 80 7.55 -3.61 0.40
CA HIS A 80 8.97 -3.73 0.08
C HIS A 80 9.62 -2.40 0.43
N PHE A 81 10.44 -2.39 1.50
CA PHE A 81 11.09 -1.18 2.00
C PHE A 81 10.07 -0.07 2.27
N GLY A 82 9.07 -0.40 3.09
CA GLY A 82 7.83 0.38 3.20
C GLY A 82 7.87 1.62 4.06
N ARG A 83 9.02 2.02 4.61
CA ARG A 83 9.11 3.17 5.52
C ARG A 83 8.55 4.44 4.91
N PHE A 84 8.94 4.72 3.65
CA PHE A 84 8.44 5.86 2.91
C PHE A 84 6.96 5.73 2.57
N ASP A 85 6.54 4.54 2.12
CA ASP A 85 5.14 4.28 1.76
C ASP A 85 4.21 4.51 2.95
N ILE A 86 4.58 4.00 4.11
CA ILE A 86 3.79 4.15 5.33
C ILE A 86 3.69 5.63 5.72
N ALA A 87 4.80 6.37 5.62
CA ALA A 87 4.83 7.79 5.94
C ALA A 87 3.95 8.61 5.00
N ILE A 88 3.98 8.34 3.69
CA ILE A 88 3.18 9.07 2.72
C ILE A 88 1.69 8.78 2.86
N LEU A 89 1.34 7.53 3.16
CA LEU A 89 -0.05 7.14 3.42
C LEU A 89 -0.58 7.83 4.68
N HIS A 90 0.21 7.87 5.74
CA HIS A 90 -0.17 8.58 6.96
C HIS A 90 -0.35 10.08 6.69
N HIS A 91 0.58 10.68 5.96
CA HIS A 91 0.55 12.12 5.68
C HIS A 91 -0.69 12.53 4.89
N HIS A 92 -1.02 11.80 3.82
CA HIS A 92 -2.14 12.19 2.95
C HIS A 92 -3.49 11.65 3.41
N LEU A 93 -3.53 10.42 3.91
CA LEU A 93 -4.79 9.78 4.27
C LEU A 93 -5.08 9.84 5.77
N GLY A 94 -4.10 10.20 6.58
CA GLY A 94 -4.26 10.23 8.03
C GLY A 94 -4.47 8.85 8.64
N VAL A 95 -4.02 7.78 7.95
CA VAL A 95 -4.22 6.42 8.40
C VAL A 95 -2.95 5.85 9.01
N ASP A 96 -3.09 5.13 10.11
CA ASP A 96 -2.01 4.35 10.71
C ASP A 96 -2.06 2.94 10.15
N VAL A 97 -1.11 2.62 9.27
CA VAL A 97 -1.06 1.31 8.61
C VAL A 97 -0.56 0.26 9.59
N ALA A 98 -1.38 -0.74 9.86
CA ALA A 98 -1.04 -1.84 10.79
C ALA A 98 -1.98 -3.02 10.59
N PRO A 99 -1.49 -4.28 10.77
CA PRO A 99 -0.09 -4.67 10.96
C PRO A 99 0.72 -4.61 9.67
N VAL A 100 2.04 -4.44 9.79
CA VAL A 100 2.96 -4.24 8.66
C VAL A 100 4.06 -5.29 8.67
N PHE A 101 4.42 -5.79 7.49
CA PHE A 101 5.61 -6.59 7.26
C PHE A 101 6.41 -5.97 6.12
N CYS A 102 7.69 -5.65 6.35
CA CYS A 102 8.56 -5.02 5.35
C CYS A 102 9.63 -5.99 4.88
N THR A 103 9.52 -6.45 3.63
CA THR A 103 10.43 -7.47 3.09
C THR A 103 11.87 -6.98 2.96
N LYS A 104 12.07 -5.72 2.62
CA LYS A 104 13.42 -5.15 2.49
C LYS A 104 14.17 -5.19 3.82
N ILE A 105 13.49 -4.90 4.93
CA ILE A 105 14.10 -4.97 6.26
C ILE A 105 14.50 -6.40 6.58
N ALA A 106 13.63 -7.37 6.32
CA ALA A 106 13.90 -8.77 6.54
C ALA A 106 15.09 -9.25 5.70
N SER A 107 15.14 -8.88 4.43
CA SER A 107 16.24 -9.21 3.52
C SER A 107 17.56 -8.61 4.01
N LYS A 108 17.55 -7.36 4.47
CA LYS A 108 18.73 -6.68 4.98
C LYS A 108 19.29 -7.38 6.22
N LEU A 109 18.41 -7.80 7.13
CA LEU A 109 18.83 -8.55 8.33
C LEU A 109 19.48 -9.88 7.95
N ALA A 110 18.90 -10.61 7.01
CA ALA A 110 19.47 -11.85 6.52
C ALA A 110 20.87 -11.64 5.94
N ARG A 111 21.08 -10.58 5.17
CA ARG A 111 22.39 -10.26 4.57
C ARG A 111 23.45 -9.92 5.61
N THR A 112 23.06 -9.38 6.75
CA THR A 112 23.99 -9.06 7.83
C THR A 112 24.75 -10.30 8.29
N TYR A 113 24.17 -11.49 8.17
CA TYR A 113 24.75 -12.75 8.59
C TYR A 113 25.37 -13.56 7.46
N THR A 114 25.13 -13.20 6.22
CA THR A 114 25.57 -14.00 5.05
C THR A 114 26.61 -13.29 4.18
N ASP A 115 26.70 -12.00 4.30
CA ASP A 115 27.72 -11.22 3.60
C ASP A 115 28.93 -11.00 4.54
#